data_d577d2686ba359b4ce39ed7721e2c702
#
_entry.id   d577d2686ba359b4ce39ed7721e2c702
#
_cell.length_a   1.000
_cell.length_b   1.000
_cell.length_c   1.000
_cell.angle_alpha   90.00
_cell.angle_beta   90.00
_cell.angle_gamma   90.00
#
_symmetry.space_group_name_H-M   'P 1'
#
loop_
_entity.id
_entity.type
_entity.pdbx_description
1 polymer ?
#
loop_
_entity_poly.entity_id
_entity_poly.type
_entity_poly.pdbx_seq_one_letter_code
_entity_poly.pdbx_strand_id
1 'polypeptide(L)'
;MKGYVCGICGFVSIDGSAPDKCPVCMAPKDKFTEKADALKTAKDVATIGESEKKHIPQIVINKKCGLIPAGCIDVSVKVGEIVHPMLPEHFIMHIDFYIDGKYISRVMLTPDKLNPAATLHLK
;
A
#
# COMPACT_ATOMS: atom_id res chain seq x y z
N MET A 1 9.25 -1.70 -10.55
CA MET A 1 9.39 -3.00 -9.83
C MET A 1 8.44 -4.02 -10.45
N LYS A 2 8.97 -5.16 -10.82
CA LYS A 2 8.18 -6.25 -11.41
C LYS A 2 7.22 -6.85 -10.40
N GLY A 3 6.03 -7.22 -10.85
CA GLY A 3 5.04 -7.90 -10.02
C GLY A 3 3.95 -8.55 -10.84
N TYR A 4 3.07 -9.26 -10.16
CA TYR A 4 1.89 -9.90 -10.75
C TYR A 4 0.65 -9.17 -10.25
N VAL A 5 -0.10 -8.58 -11.16
CA VAL A 5 -1.24 -7.71 -10.83
C VAL A 5 -2.55 -8.47 -10.98
N CYS A 6 -3.35 -8.49 -9.92
CA CYS A 6 -4.71 -9.02 -9.97
C CYS A 6 -5.60 -8.10 -10.81
N GLY A 7 -6.19 -8.63 -11.87
CA GLY A 7 -7.07 -7.87 -12.75
C GLY A 7 -8.43 -7.52 -12.13
N ILE A 8 -8.75 -8.08 -10.96
CA ILE A 8 -10.03 -7.84 -10.28
C ILE A 8 -9.92 -6.72 -9.25
N CYS A 9 -8.93 -6.79 -8.34
CA CYS A 9 -8.82 -5.84 -7.23
C CYS A 9 -7.57 -4.95 -7.26
N GLY A 10 -6.66 -5.18 -8.22
CA GLY A 10 -5.44 -4.39 -8.33
C GLY A 10 -4.33 -4.78 -7.36
N PHE A 11 -4.49 -5.86 -6.59
CA PHE A 11 -3.42 -6.37 -5.72
C PHE A 11 -2.17 -6.71 -6.55
N VAL A 12 -1.00 -6.37 -6.03
CA VAL A 12 0.28 -6.67 -6.69
C VAL A 12 1.07 -7.64 -5.82
N SER A 13 1.33 -8.83 -6.36
CA SER A 13 2.22 -9.81 -5.74
C SER A 13 3.66 -9.48 -6.14
N ILE A 14 4.55 -9.34 -5.15
CA ILE A 14 5.95 -8.95 -5.36
C ILE A 14 6.94 -9.98 -4.84
N ASP A 15 6.48 -11.17 -4.49
CA ASP A 15 7.33 -12.25 -3.96
C ASP A 15 7.81 -13.25 -5.04
N GLY A 16 7.71 -12.86 -6.31
CA GLY A 16 8.27 -13.62 -7.42
C GLY A 16 7.29 -14.49 -8.20
N SER A 17 6.04 -14.63 -7.74
CA SER A 17 5.03 -15.42 -8.42
C SER A 17 3.61 -14.92 -8.14
N ALA A 18 2.67 -15.31 -9.02
CA ALA A 18 1.27 -15.09 -8.76
C ALA A 18 0.78 -16.11 -7.73
N PRO A 19 0.00 -15.70 -6.72
CA PRO A 19 -0.56 -16.64 -5.75
C PRO A 19 -1.66 -17.50 -6.39
N ASP A 20 -1.97 -18.65 -5.81
CA ASP A 20 -3.04 -19.51 -6.28
C ASP A 20 -4.41 -18.82 -6.15
N LYS A 21 -4.59 -18.05 -5.09
CA LYS A 21 -5.73 -17.17 -4.88
C LYS A 21 -5.28 -15.80 -4.41
N CYS A 22 -5.93 -14.76 -4.91
CA CYS A 22 -5.64 -13.40 -4.45
C CYS A 22 -5.93 -13.27 -2.95
N PRO A 23 -4.98 -12.81 -2.14
CA PRO A 23 -5.21 -12.65 -0.69
C PRO A 23 -6.19 -11.54 -0.36
N VAL A 24 -6.52 -10.66 -1.32
CA VAL A 24 -7.45 -9.56 -1.13
C VAL A 24 -8.86 -9.92 -1.57
N CYS A 25 -9.03 -10.40 -2.81
CA CYS A 25 -10.37 -10.63 -3.39
C CYS A 25 -10.68 -12.10 -3.67
N MET A 26 -9.76 -13.02 -3.40
CA MET A 26 -9.91 -14.46 -3.63
C MET A 26 -9.99 -14.87 -5.10
N ALA A 27 -9.68 -13.98 -6.04
CA ALA A 27 -9.64 -14.30 -7.46
C ALA A 27 -8.62 -15.40 -7.76
N PRO A 28 -8.88 -16.29 -8.72
CA PRO A 28 -7.95 -17.37 -9.05
C PRO A 28 -6.69 -16.83 -9.74
N LYS A 29 -5.66 -17.66 -9.77
CA LYS A 29 -4.33 -17.33 -10.32
C LYS A 29 -4.37 -16.80 -11.76
N ASP A 30 -5.29 -17.30 -12.58
CA ASP A 30 -5.41 -16.90 -13.98
C ASP A 30 -5.87 -15.46 -14.19
N LYS A 31 -6.30 -14.77 -13.13
CA LYS A 31 -6.64 -13.34 -13.16
C LYS A 31 -5.42 -12.43 -12.98
N PHE A 32 -4.25 -13.00 -12.72
CA PHE A 32 -3.03 -12.23 -12.53
C PHE A 32 -2.27 -12.06 -13.85
N THR A 33 -1.75 -10.85 -14.05
CA THR A 33 -0.90 -10.51 -15.20
C THR A 33 0.46 -10.04 -14.71
N GLU A 34 1.53 -10.62 -15.28
CA GLU A 34 2.89 -10.17 -14.99
C GLU A 34 3.12 -8.80 -15.64
N LYS A 35 3.66 -7.84 -14.87
CA LYS A 35 4.04 -6.53 -15.35
C LYS A 35 5.41 -6.14 -14.83
N ALA A 36 6.28 -5.65 -15.75
CA ALA A 36 7.63 -5.23 -15.38
C ALA A 36 7.64 -4.00 -14.46
N ASP A 37 6.64 -3.14 -14.61
CA ASP A 37 6.48 -1.89 -13.85
C ASP A 37 5.19 -1.90 -13.02
N ALA A 38 4.87 -3.03 -12.43
CA ALA A 38 3.66 -3.19 -11.61
C ALA A 38 3.59 -2.19 -10.46
N LEU A 39 4.74 -1.87 -9.86
CA LEU A 39 4.88 -0.84 -8.83
C LEU A 39 5.93 0.16 -9.27
N LYS A 40 5.63 1.45 -9.03
CA LYS A 40 6.60 2.54 -9.18
C LYS A 40 7.26 2.79 -7.84
N THR A 41 8.59 2.89 -7.85
CA THR A 41 9.37 3.22 -6.65
C THR A 41 10.13 4.51 -6.89
N ALA A 42 10.24 5.34 -5.86
CA ALA A 42 11.09 6.52 -5.93
C ALA A 42 12.56 6.07 -5.86
N LYS A 43 13.34 6.41 -6.89
CA LYS A 43 14.78 6.07 -6.93
C LYS A 43 15.62 7.06 -6.14
N ASP A 44 15.22 8.33 -6.14
CA ASP A 44 15.92 9.40 -5.45
C ASP A 44 14.90 10.48 -5.05
N VAL A 45 14.68 10.61 -3.74
CA VAL A 45 13.71 11.58 -3.18
C VAL A 45 14.10 13.01 -3.51
N ALA A 46 15.38 13.33 -3.64
CA ALA A 46 15.86 14.67 -3.94
C ALA A 46 15.56 15.12 -5.37
N THR A 47 15.38 14.20 -6.31
CA THR A 47 15.18 14.48 -7.72
C THR A 47 13.77 14.24 -8.23
N ILE A 48 12.86 13.74 -7.39
CA ILE A 48 11.48 13.46 -7.79
C ILE A 48 10.67 14.74 -7.95
N GLY A 49 9.75 14.73 -8.92
CA GLY A 49 8.84 15.84 -9.15
C GLY A 49 7.75 15.94 -8.09
N GLU A 50 7.02 17.08 -8.10
CA GLU A 50 5.94 17.33 -7.15
C GLU A 50 4.84 16.28 -7.22
N SER A 51 4.48 15.81 -8.42
CA SER A 51 3.49 14.74 -8.60
C SER A 51 3.90 13.44 -7.91
N GLU A 52 5.17 13.06 -8.01
CA GLU A 52 5.68 11.86 -7.35
C GLU A 52 5.69 12.02 -5.83
N LYS A 53 6.04 13.21 -5.32
CA LYS A 53 6.01 13.50 -3.88
C LYS A 53 4.64 13.30 -3.26
N LYS A 54 3.56 13.47 -4.03
CA LYS A 54 2.18 13.23 -3.57
C LYS A 54 1.82 11.74 -3.50
N HIS A 55 2.64 10.86 -4.08
CA HIS A 55 2.34 9.43 -4.17
C HIS A 55 3.27 8.54 -3.34
N ILE A 56 4.37 9.09 -2.81
CA ILE A 56 5.32 8.30 -2.02
C ILE A 56 4.79 8.11 -0.61
N PRO A 57 4.61 6.86 -0.14
CA PRO A 57 4.20 6.62 1.24
C PRO A 57 5.26 7.12 2.23
N GLN A 58 4.81 7.83 3.24
CA GLN A 58 5.62 8.25 4.38
C GLN A 58 5.31 7.33 5.56
N ILE A 59 6.29 6.57 6.03
CA ILE A 59 6.09 5.54 7.04
C ILE A 59 6.68 6.01 8.38
N VAL A 60 5.87 5.95 9.42
CA VAL A 60 6.28 6.23 10.80
C VAL A 60 6.04 5.01 11.65
N ILE A 61 7.10 4.52 12.31
CA ILE A 61 7.03 3.35 13.18
C ILE A 61 7.13 3.79 14.62
N ASN A 62 6.14 3.42 15.43
CA ASN A 62 6.14 3.62 16.87
C ASN A 62 6.22 2.25 17.56
N LYS A 63 7.33 1.97 18.23
CA LYS A 63 7.57 0.69 18.89
C LYS A 63 6.73 0.47 20.14
N LYS A 64 6.04 1.51 20.63
CA LYS A 64 5.15 1.42 21.78
C LYS A 64 3.73 1.71 21.35
N CYS A 65 2.92 0.66 21.20
CA CYS A 65 1.52 0.78 20.90
C CYS A 65 0.74 1.13 22.20
N GLY A 66 -0.11 2.15 22.13
CA GLY A 66 -0.93 2.55 23.29
C GLY A 66 -2.21 1.75 23.47
N LEU A 67 -2.58 0.89 22.51
CA LEU A 67 -3.84 0.15 22.53
C LEU A 67 -3.70 -1.26 23.08
N ILE A 68 -2.62 -1.96 22.76
CA ILE A 68 -2.45 -3.38 23.09
C ILE A 68 -1.23 -3.51 23.98
N PRO A 69 -1.39 -3.95 25.24
CA PRO A 69 -0.25 -4.15 26.12
C PRO A 69 0.66 -5.27 25.61
N ALA A 70 1.95 -5.02 25.60
CA ALA A 70 3.01 -5.93 25.20
C ALA A 70 2.91 -6.45 23.75
N GLY A 71 3.98 -6.29 22.98
CA GLY A 71 4.09 -6.87 21.65
C GLY A 71 3.32 -6.17 20.55
N CYS A 72 3.02 -4.88 20.68
CA CYS A 72 2.36 -4.11 19.65
C CYS A 72 3.28 -3.00 19.11
N ILE A 73 3.40 -2.94 17.79
CA ILE A 73 4.13 -1.89 17.08
C ILE A 73 3.15 -1.18 16.16
N ASP A 74 3.09 0.14 16.24
CA ASP A 74 2.26 0.94 15.34
C ASP A 74 3.04 1.28 14.08
N VAL A 75 2.48 0.94 12.92
CA VAL A 75 2.99 1.39 11.63
C VAL A 75 1.96 2.31 11.03
N SER A 76 2.30 3.60 10.95
CA SER A 76 1.45 4.64 10.37
C SER A 76 1.98 5.05 9.01
N VAL A 77 1.09 5.14 8.03
CA VAL A 77 1.44 5.52 6.66
C VAL A 77 0.59 6.72 6.26
N LYS A 78 1.24 7.74 5.73
CA LYS A 78 0.60 8.88 5.08
C LYS A 78 1.03 8.88 3.61
N VAL A 79 0.09 9.00 2.68
CA VAL A 79 0.43 9.08 1.26
C VAL A 79 0.63 10.53 0.88
N GLY A 80 1.76 10.76 0.64
CA GLY A 80 2.70 11.65 0.06
C GLY A 80 3.40 12.51 1.09
N GLU A 81 4.63 12.92 0.76
CA GLU A 81 5.34 13.99 1.47
C GLU A 81 4.50 15.26 1.42
N ILE A 82 4.00 15.57 0.20
CA ILE A 82 2.89 16.52 0.00
C ILE A 82 1.63 15.68 0.01
N VAL A 83 0.72 15.91 0.95
CA VAL A 83 -0.46 15.07 1.15
C VAL A 83 -1.27 14.94 -0.13
N HIS A 84 -1.52 13.70 -0.56
CA HIS A 84 -2.31 13.42 -1.75
C HIS A 84 -3.75 13.90 -1.55
N PRO A 85 -4.38 14.53 -2.56
CA PRO A 85 -5.78 14.95 -2.43
C PRO A 85 -6.71 13.76 -2.24
N MET A 86 -7.83 14.01 -1.56
CA MET A 86 -8.93 13.06 -1.39
C MET A 86 -10.20 13.70 -1.93
N LEU A 87 -10.36 13.63 -3.25
CA LEU A 87 -11.50 14.20 -3.98
C LEU A 87 -12.25 13.07 -4.70
N PRO A 88 -13.57 13.18 -4.91
CA PRO A 88 -14.33 12.12 -5.59
C PRO A 88 -13.74 11.67 -6.92
N GLU A 89 -13.15 12.61 -7.68
CA GLU A 89 -12.55 12.34 -8.99
C GLU A 89 -11.08 11.92 -8.91
N HIS A 90 -10.42 12.10 -7.76
CA HIS A 90 -9.00 11.78 -7.61
C HIS A 90 -8.63 11.59 -6.15
N PHE A 91 -8.46 10.34 -5.74
CA PHE A 91 -8.14 9.99 -4.35
C PHE A 91 -7.36 8.67 -4.26
N ILE A 92 -6.73 8.46 -3.12
CA ILE A 92 -6.10 7.17 -2.79
C ILE A 92 -7.21 6.22 -2.37
N MET A 93 -7.40 5.14 -3.13
CA MET A 93 -8.47 4.16 -2.89
C MET A 93 -8.12 3.15 -1.81
N HIS A 94 -6.86 2.76 -1.72
CA HIS A 94 -6.42 1.77 -0.74
C HIS A 94 -4.92 1.90 -0.49
N ILE A 95 -4.50 1.37 0.65
CA ILE A 95 -3.09 1.21 1.00
C ILE A 95 -2.87 -0.27 1.30
N ASP A 96 -1.99 -0.91 0.53
CA ASP A 96 -1.62 -2.31 0.74
C ASP A 96 -0.31 -2.35 1.55
N PHE A 97 -0.30 -3.18 2.59
CA PHE A 97 0.86 -3.34 3.47
C PHE A 97 1.51 -4.70 3.24
N TYR A 98 2.83 -4.70 3.18
CA TYR A 98 3.66 -5.89 2.97
C TYR A 98 4.76 -5.95 4.02
N ILE A 99 5.12 -7.14 4.45
CA ILE A 99 6.31 -7.39 5.28
C ILE A 99 7.15 -8.44 4.57
N ASP A 100 8.41 -8.12 4.30
CA ASP A 100 9.35 -8.99 3.57
C ASP A 100 8.77 -9.51 2.25
N GLY A 101 8.11 -8.61 1.51
CA GLY A 101 7.51 -8.92 0.22
C GLY A 101 6.17 -9.65 0.29
N LYS A 102 5.67 -9.95 1.48
CA LYS A 102 4.41 -10.68 1.67
C LYS A 102 3.30 -9.76 2.14
N TYR A 103 2.14 -9.87 1.50
CA TYR A 103 0.95 -9.11 1.85
C TYR A 103 0.47 -9.43 3.26
N ILE A 104 0.11 -8.39 4.01
CA ILE A 104 -0.46 -8.54 5.35
C ILE A 104 -1.83 -7.88 5.50
N SER A 105 -2.07 -6.75 4.83
CA SER A 105 -3.36 -6.05 4.98
C SER A 105 -3.59 -5.04 3.87
N ARG A 106 -4.86 -4.81 3.57
CA ARG A 106 -5.31 -3.69 2.73
C ARG A 106 -6.27 -2.83 3.54
N VAL A 107 -6.02 -1.51 3.55
CA VAL A 107 -6.94 -0.54 4.13
C VAL A 107 -7.62 0.20 2.98
N MET A 108 -8.94 0.06 2.87
CA MET A 108 -9.76 0.75 1.88
C MET A 108 -10.07 2.16 2.37
N LEU A 109 -10.00 3.13 1.47
CA LEU A 109 -10.27 4.53 1.79
C LEU A 109 -11.38 5.09 0.91
N THR A 110 -12.13 6.05 1.45
CA THR A 110 -13.13 6.82 0.70
C THR A 110 -12.77 8.31 0.77
N PRO A 111 -13.07 9.11 -0.28
CA PRO A 111 -12.60 10.49 -0.31
C PRO A 111 -13.35 11.44 0.62
N ASP A 112 -14.58 11.12 1.01
CA ASP A 112 -15.45 12.07 1.73
C ASP A 112 -14.99 12.33 3.15
N LYS A 113 -14.59 11.30 3.89
CA LYS A 113 -14.33 11.41 5.34
C LYS A 113 -12.91 11.03 5.75
N LEU A 114 -12.08 10.48 4.86
CA LEU A 114 -10.77 9.95 5.21
C LEU A 114 -9.63 10.76 4.61
N ASN A 115 -8.55 10.90 5.38
CA ASN A 115 -7.26 11.33 4.89
C ASN A 115 -6.54 10.15 4.22
N PRO A 116 -5.56 10.39 3.33
CA PRO A 116 -4.80 9.31 2.70
C PRO A 116 -3.76 8.74 3.67
N ALA A 117 -4.25 8.11 4.72
CA ALA A 117 -3.43 7.60 5.81
C ALA A 117 -4.08 6.37 6.45
N ALA A 118 -3.24 5.50 7.02
CA ALA A 118 -3.71 4.33 7.75
C ALA A 118 -2.67 3.92 8.79
N THR A 119 -3.12 3.27 9.85
CA THR A 119 -2.24 2.75 10.91
C THR A 119 -2.57 1.28 11.15
N LEU A 120 -1.53 0.44 11.18
CA LEU A 120 -1.65 -0.96 11.55
C LEU A 120 -0.97 -1.20 12.91
N HIS A 121 -1.50 -2.18 13.64
CA HIS A 121 -0.94 -2.64 14.90
C HIS A 121 -0.31 -4.02 14.68
N LEU A 122 1.02 -4.07 14.64
CA LEU A 122 1.77 -5.30 14.38
C LEU A 122 2.16 -6.02 15.68
N LYS A 123 2.26 -7.34 15.59
CA LYS A 123 2.75 -8.16 16.68
C LYS A 123 4.26 -8.09 16.83
#